data_57e0b83a8cc14d3b13c06a64cd8774b8
#
_entry.id   57e0b83a8cc14d3b13c06a64cd8774b8
#
_cell.length_a   1.000
_cell.length_b   1.000
_cell.length_c   1.000
_cell.angle_alpha   90.00
_cell.angle_beta   90.00
_cell.angle_gamma   90.00
#
_symmetry.space_group_name_H-M   'P 1'
#
loop_
_entity.id
_entity.type
_entity.pdbx_description
1 polymer ?
#
loop_
_entity_poly.entity_id
_entity_poly.type
_entity_poly.pdbx_seq_one_letter_code
_entity_poly.pdbx_strand_id
1 'polypeptide(L)'
;MSTRPVERKVLLLGESWFIHSIHQKGFDSFTTSTYEEGCQQFKAALEGLGWQVDHVPSHLIEYRMPETLRDLQKYGVVIVSDVGANTFALTRATFVDGRSASDRLELIKAFVAAGGGLLMVGGYLSFSGIEGKAGYGRSCLAEVLPVTIRSGDDRVERPGGVVPQVVDPVHQIVAGMPSRWPYLLGYNHLSARPGASVLARCGIDPLLAVGAYGQGRCAAFASDLGPHWASADFMRWEHYGSLWDRILNWLVQAATIVAPGSDGSTVLKPGQED
;
A
#
# COMPACT_ATOMS: atom_id res chain seq x y z
N MET A 1 30.06 -4.21 -6.55
CA MET A 1 28.62 -3.96 -6.78
C MET A 1 28.38 -2.49 -6.46
N SER A 2 28.07 -1.67 -7.46
CA SER A 2 27.78 -0.25 -7.26
C SER A 2 26.42 -0.14 -6.57
N THR A 3 26.39 0.29 -5.34
CA THR A 3 25.15 0.66 -4.65
C THR A 3 24.60 1.90 -5.32
N ARG A 4 23.54 1.75 -6.11
CA ARG A 4 22.76 2.90 -6.58
C ARG A 4 22.37 3.74 -5.36
N PRO A 5 22.59 5.06 -5.36
CA PRO A 5 22.04 5.88 -4.29
C PRO A 5 20.52 5.66 -4.24
N VAL A 6 20.01 5.37 -3.06
CA VAL A 6 18.58 5.16 -2.83
C VAL A 6 17.88 6.48 -3.15
N GLU A 7 17.21 6.56 -4.29
CA GLU A 7 16.44 7.74 -4.64
C GLU A 7 15.24 7.87 -3.69
N ARG A 8 15.24 8.92 -2.86
CA ARG A 8 14.12 9.27 -1.96
C ARG A 8 12.99 9.89 -2.77
N LYS A 9 12.51 9.13 -3.75
CA LYS A 9 11.44 9.53 -4.64
C LYS A 9 10.35 8.48 -4.65
N VAL A 10 9.10 8.93 -4.41
CA VAL A 10 7.92 8.06 -4.38
C VAL A 10 6.88 8.50 -5.39
N LEU A 11 6.17 7.52 -5.94
CA LEU A 11 4.99 7.73 -6.77
C LEU A 11 3.75 7.38 -5.94
N LEU A 12 2.94 8.38 -5.60
CA LEU A 12 1.67 8.19 -4.91
C LEU A 12 0.54 8.16 -5.95
N LEU A 13 -0.17 7.04 -6.02
CA LEU A 13 -1.29 6.80 -6.93
C LEU A 13 -2.60 6.76 -6.15
N GLY A 14 -3.56 7.60 -6.53
CA GLY A 14 -4.87 7.63 -5.90
C GLY A 14 -5.06 8.81 -4.94
N GLU A 15 -5.70 8.56 -3.80
CA GLU A 15 -5.97 9.51 -2.70
C GLU A 15 -6.62 10.81 -3.18
N SER A 16 -7.56 10.68 -4.09
CA SER A 16 -8.33 11.81 -4.62
C SER A 16 -9.68 11.34 -5.15
N TRP A 17 -10.70 12.17 -5.03
CA TRP A 17 -12.06 11.83 -5.42
C TRP A 17 -12.86 13.05 -5.86
N PHE A 18 -13.95 12.77 -6.60
CA PHE A 18 -15.01 13.72 -6.88
C PHE A 18 -16.22 13.42 -6.00
N ILE A 19 -16.80 14.44 -5.41
CA ILE A 19 -18.07 14.37 -4.70
C ILE A 19 -19.15 14.99 -5.57
N HIS A 20 -20.16 14.23 -5.90
CA HIS A 20 -21.36 14.72 -6.62
C HIS A 20 -22.53 14.75 -5.66
N SER A 21 -23.03 15.97 -5.38
CA SER A 21 -24.17 16.18 -4.49
C SER A 21 -25.41 16.57 -5.31
N ILE A 22 -26.50 15.86 -5.11
CA ILE A 22 -27.80 16.16 -5.71
C ILE A 22 -28.62 16.90 -4.67
N HIS A 23 -29.01 18.13 -5.00
CA HIS A 23 -29.86 18.99 -4.17
C HIS A 23 -31.28 18.92 -4.67
N GLN A 24 -32.22 18.39 -3.87
CA GLN A 24 -33.64 18.33 -4.18
C GLN A 24 -34.40 19.38 -3.39
N LYS A 25 -35.12 20.29 -4.08
CA LYS A 25 -35.92 21.35 -3.47
C LYS A 25 -37.34 21.35 -4.10
N GLY A 26 -38.23 20.55 -3.53
CA GLY A 26 -39.55 20.34 -4.14
C GLY A 26 -39.42 19.62 -5.49
N PHE A 27 -39.93 20.25 -6.56
CA PHE A 27 -39.79 19.77 -7.93
C PHE A 27 -38.46 20.11 -8.58
N ASP A 28 -37.71 21.08 -8.02
CA ASP A 28 -36.44 21.52 -8.58
C ASP A 28 -35.28 20.70 -8.02
N SER A 29 -34.35 20.34 -8.87
CA SER A 29 -33.09 19.69 -8.47
C SER A 29 -31.92 20.27 -9.24
N PHE A 30 -30.75 20.28 -8.59
CA PHE A 30 -29.48 20.62 -9.22
C PHE A 30 -28.34 19.79 -8.63
N THR A 31 -27.27 19.63 -9.38
CA THR A 31 -26.09 18.88 -8.97
C THR A 31 -24.91 19.83 -8.80
N THR A 32 -24.16 19.64 -7.72
CA THR A 32 -22.84 20.26 -7.55
C THR A 32 -21.78 19.17 -7.52
N SER A 33 -20.55 19.52 -7.91
CA SER A 33 -19.40 18.62 -7.87
C SER A 33 -18.22 19.35 -7.25
N THR A 34 -17.53 18.67 -6.34
CA THR A 34 -16.26 19.11 -5.75
C THR A 34 -15.19 18.07 -6.01
N TYR A 35 -13.94 18.53 -6.08
CA TYR A 35 -12.77 17.66 -6.18
C TYR A 35 -11.95 17.84 -4.90
N GLU A 36 -11.48 16.72 -4.33
CA GLU A 36 -10.72 16.70 -3.10
C GLU A 36 -9.52 15.74 -3.22
N GLU A 37 -8.47 16.02 -2.44
CA GLU A 37 -7.28 15.20 -2.26
C GLU A 37 -7.03 14.99 -0.76
N GLY A 38 -6.94 13.74 -0.31
CA GLY A 38 -6.71 13.38 1.10
C GLY A 38 -5.24 13.40 1.54
N CYS A 39 -4.30 13.50 0.59
CA CYS A 39 -2.87 13.25 0.84
C CYS A 39 -2.04 14.47 1.24
N GLN A 40 -2.62 15.65 1.42
CA GLN A 40 -1.84 16.89 1.58
C GLN A 40 -0.89 16.88 2.78
N GLN A 41 -1.38 16.42 3.94
CA GLN A 41 -0.55 16.35 5.15
C GLN A 41 0.53 15.25 5.04
N PHE A 42 0.20 14.11 4.43
CA PHE A 42 1.15 13.04 4.16
C PHE A 42 2.30 13.54 3.26
N LYS A 43 1.99 14.23 2.17
CA LYS A 43 2.98 14.83 1.27
C LYS A 43 3.87 15.81 2.02
N ALA A 44 3.28 16.78 2.72
CA ALA A 44 4.03 17.78 3.47
C ALA A 44 4.97 17.15 4.52
N ALA A 45 4.52 16.12 5.23
CA ALA A 45 5.33 15.41 6.22
C ALA A 45 6.54 14.72 5.57
N LEU A 46 6.37 14.07 4.42
CA LEU A 46 7.45 13.40 3.70
C LEU A 46 8.41 14.38 3.03
N GLU A 47 7.89 15.42 2.39
CA GLU A 47 8.70 16.48 1.77
C GLU A 47 9.58 17.19 2.80
N GLY A 48 9.02 17.45 4.00
CA GLY A 48 9.78 17.97 5.15
C GLY A 48 10.92 17.05 5.63
N LEU A 49 10.86 15.75 5.31
CA LEU A 49 11.88 14.75 5.61
C LEU A 49 12.78 14.42 4.41
N GLY A 50 12.70 15.21 3.33
CA GLY A 50 13.57 15.11 2.16
C GLY A 50 13.16 14.07 1.13
N TRP A 51 11.89 13.64 1.10
CA TRP A 51 11.34 12.84 0.02
C TRP A 51 10.79 13.73 -1.11
N GLN A 52 10.95 13.30 -2.35
CA GLN A 52 10.19 13.82 -3.46
C GLN A 52 8.93 12.97 -3.63
N VAL A 53 7.75 13.59 -3.57
CA VAL A 53 6.46 12.90 -3.71
C VAL A 53 5.79 13.35 -5.00
N ASP A 54 5.81 12.49 -6.01
CA ASP A 54 5.05 12.71 -7.25
C ASP A 54 3.66 12.09 -7.05
N HIS A 55 2.63 12.94 -6.94
CA HIS A 55 1.24 12.50 -6.77
C HIS A 55 0.52 12.45 -8.12
N VAL A 56 -0.12 11.31 -8.38
CA VAL A 56 -1.01 11.12 -9.52
C VAL A 56 -2.43 10.84 -9.00
N PRO A 57 -3.32 11.84 -9.03
CA PRO A 57 -4.71 11.70 -8.65
C PRO A 57 -5.41 10.57 -9.40
N SER A 58 -6.44 9.96 -8.77
CA SER A 58 -7.15 8.78 -9.29
C SER A 58 -7.59 8.94 -10.74
N HIS A 59 -8.18 10.07 -11.12
CA HIS A 59 -8.67 10.34 -12.48
C HIS A 59 -7.56 10.61 -13.51
N LEU A 60 -6.31 10.79 -13.07
CA LEU A 60 -5.15 11.03 -13.95
C LEU A 60 -4.25 9.82 -14.09
N ILE A 61 -4.53 8.70 -13.40
CA ILE A 61 -3.70 7.49 -13.44
C ILE A 61 -3.54 6.99 -14.88
N GLU A 62 -4.61 6.99 -15.66
CA GLU A 62 -4.56 6.58 -17.07
C GLU A 62 -3.53 7.38 -17.89
N TYR A 63 -3.36 8.66 -17.58
CA TYR A 63 -2.58 9.59 -18.42
C TYR A 63 -1.20 9.91 -17.87
N ARG A 64 -0.97 9.73 -16.56
CA ARG A 64 0.25 10.20 -15.88
C ARG A 64 1.06 9.12 -15.19
N MET A 65 0.47 7.94 -14.93
CA MET A 65 1.24 6.83 -14.41
C MET A 65 2.28 6.38 -15.47
N PRO A 66 3.54 6.11 -15.09
CA PRO A 66 4.53 5.55 -15.98
C PRO A 66 4.03 4.28 -16.68
N GLU A 67 4.28 4.16 -17.99
CA GLU A 67 3.82 3.02 -18.79
C GLU A 67 4.91 1.94 -18.99
N THR A 68 6.15 2.24 -18.60
CA THR A 68 7.26 1.30 -18.74
C THR A 68 7.92 1.00 -17.39
N LEU A 69 8.47 -0.20 -17.24
CA LEU A 69 9.23 -0.57 -16.04
C LEU A 69 10.41 0.38 -15.81
N ARG A 70 11.11 0.80 -16.88
CA ARG A 70 12.23 1.75 -16.83
C ARG A 70 11.82 3.09 -16.22
N ASP A 71 10.64 3.60 -16.59
CA ASP A 71 10.17 4.88 -16.07
C ASP A 71 9.67 4.73 -14.63
N LEU A 72 9.05 3.61 -14.29
CA LEU A 72 8.62 3.31 -12.93
C LEU A 72 9.83 3.13 -11.99
N GLN A 73 10.94 2.57 -12.48
CA GLN A 73 12.21 2.42 -11.74
C GLN A 73 12.92 3.74 -11.41
N LYS A 74 12.43 4.90 -11.87
CA LYS A 74 12.88 6.21 -11.40
C LYS A 74 12.39 6.53 -9.98
N TYR A 75 11.45 5.74 -9.46
CA TYR A 75 10.93 5.81 -8.10
C TYR A 75 11.52 4.69 -7.25
N GLY A 76 11.73 4.97 -5.96
CA GLY A 76 12.09 3.95 -4.98
C GLY A 76 10.88 3.16 -4.50
N VAL A 77 9.72 3.82 -4.38
CA VAL A 77 8.48 3.23 -3.90
C VAL A 77 7.31 3.69 -4.74
N VAL A 78 6.40 2.76 -5.02
CA VAL A 78 5.04 3.04 -5.49
C VAL A 78 4.09 2.90 -4.30
N ILE A 79 3.25 3.91 -4.08
CA ILE A 79 2.20 3.93 -3.07
C ILE A 79 0.86 3.89 -3.79
N VAL A 80 -0.01 2.97 -3.39
CA VAL A 80 -1.40 2.88 -3.87
C VAL A 80 -2.30 3.16 -2.68
N SER A 81 -3.12 4.21 -2.77
CA SER A 81 -3.98 4.67 -1.68
C SER A 81 -5.36 5.07 -2.18
N ASP A 82 -6.39 4.52 -1.60
CA ASP A 82 -7.81 4.79 -1.83
C ASP A 82 -8.21 4.94 -3.31
N VAL A 83 -7.78 4.00 -4.13
CA VAL A 83 -8.12 3.89 -5.56
C VAL A 83 -8.27 2.43 -5.98
N GLY A 84 -9.40 2.07 -6.57
CA GLY A 84 -9.72 0.69 -6.93
C GLY A 84 -8.93 0.16 -8.13
N ALA A 85 -8.75 -1.16 -8.19
CA ALA A 85 -8.01 -1.87 -9.25
C ALA A 85 -8.56 -1.58 -10.65
N ASN A 86 -9.86 -1.32 -10.79
CA ASN A 86 -10.48 -0.97 -12.07
C ASN A 86 -9.90 0.31 -12.69
N THR A 87 -9.45 1.27 -11.89
CA THR A 87 -8.82 2.51 -12.38
C THR A 87 -7.53 2.22 -13.17
N PHE A 88 -6.84 1.14 -12.81
CA PHE A 88 -5.64 0.68 -13.52
C PHE A 88 -5.96 -0.19 -14.73
N ALA A 89 -7.00 -1.01 -14.65
CA ALA A 89 -7.35 -2.00 -15.66
C ALA A 89 -8.24 -1.44 -16.78
N LEU A 90 -9.20 -0.56 -16.43
CA LEU A 90 -10.22 -0.07 -17.36
C LEU A 90 -9.83 1.29 -17.94
N THR A 91 -8.77 1.31 -18.73
CA THR A 91 -8.37 2.51 -19.47
C THR A 91 -9.38 2.82 -20.57
N ARG A 92 -9.33 4.06 -21.11
CA ARG A 92 -10.16 4.42 -22.27
C ARG A 92 -9.97 3.44 -23.43
N ALA A 93 -8.72 3.04 -23.69
CA ALA A 93 -8.41 2.08 -24.75
C ALA A 93 -9.19 0.76 -24.59
N THR A 94 -9.22 0.21 -23.36
CA THR A 94 -9.94 -1.04 -23.07
C THR A 94 -11.45 -0.86 -22.95
N PHE A 95 -11.88 0.12 -22.15
CA PHE A 95 -13.28 0.25 -21.75
C PHE A 95 -14.16 0.93 -22.82
N VAL A 96 -13.60 1.89 -23.57
CA VAL A 96 -14.35 2.66 -24.58
C VAL A 96 -14.04 2.18 -25.98
N ASP A 97 -12.73 2.04 -26.30
CA ASP A 97 -12.30 1.78 -27.67
C ASP A 97 -12.20 0.27 -27.99
N GLY A 98 -12.39 -0.62 -27.01
CA GLY A 98 -12.29 -2.08 -27.17
C GLY A 98 -10.91 -2.56 -27.62
N ARG A 99 -9.86 -1.83 -27.29
CA ARG A 99 -8.48 -2.14 -27.67
C ARG A 99 -7.67 -2.66 -26.47
N SER A 100 -6.71 -3.53 -26.74
CA SER A 100 -5.73 -3.96 -25.75
C SER A 100 -4.87 -2.79 -25.27
N ALA A 101 -4.57 -2.76 -23.98
CA ALA A 101 -3.66 -1.79 -23.35
C ALA A 101 -2.72 -2.50 -22.36
N SER A 102 -1.66 -1.82 -21.95
CA SER A 102 -0.71 -2.34 -20.95
C SER A 102 -1.41 -2.54 -19.60
N ASP A 103 -1.17 -3.69 -18.98
CA ASP A 103 -1.65 -3.95 -17.62
C ASP A 103 -0.76 -3.20 -16.60
N ARG A 104 -1.31 -2.16 -16.02
CA ARG A 104 -0.60 -1.31 -15.05
C ARG A 104 -0.34 -2.00 -13.71
N LEU A 105 -1.20 -2.95 -13.32
CA LEU A 105 -1.00 -3.71 -12.09
C LEU A 105 0.12 -4.75 -12.26
N GLU A 106 0.21 -5.40 -13.43
CA GLU A 106 1.35 -6.25 -13.78
C GLU A 106 2.66 -5.44 -13.85
N LEU A 107 2.61 -4.19 -14.30
CA LEU A 107 3.77 -3.30 -14.30
C LEU A 107 4.25 -2.99 -12.87
N ILE A 108 3.33 -2.73 -11.92
CA ILE A 108 3.68 -2.54 -10.49
C ILE A 108 4.27 -3.85 -9.92
N LYS A 109 3.66 -5.00 -10.21
CA LYS A 109 4.17 -6.31 -9.79
C LYS A 109 5.59 -6.55 -10.30
N ALA A 110 5.85 -6.27 -11.59
CA ALA A 110 7.18 -6.38 -12.19
C ALA A 110 8.19 -5.42 -11.56
N PHE A 111 7.76 -4.20 -11.21
CA PHE A 111 8.57 -3.22 -10.50
C PHE A 111 9.04 -3.75 -9.13
N VAL A 112 8.13 -4.33 -8.36
CA VAL A 112 8.49 -4.91 -7.05
C VAL A 112 9.39 -6.13 -7.23
N ALA A 113 9.06 -7.02 -8.18
CA ALA A 113 9.90 -8.18 -8.47
C ALA A 113 11.34 -7.80 -8.84
N ALA A 114 11.54 -6.65 -9.48
CA ALA A 114 12.84 -6.10 -9.87
C ALA A 114 13.55 -5.28 -8.77
N GLY A 115 13.02 -5.25 -7.54
CA GLY A 115 13.67 -4.60 -6.39
C GLY A 115 13.03 -3.29 -5.94
N GLY A 116 11.93 -2.86 -6.54
CA GLY A 116 11.16 -1.69 -6.09
C GLY A 116 10.36 -1.94 -4.82
N GLY A 117 9.93 -0.87 -4.15
CA GLY A 117 9.06 -0.92 -2.98
C GLY A 117 7.59 -0.70 -3.33
N LEU A 118 6.68 -1.46 -2.71
CA LEU A 118 5.24 -1.24 -2.80
C LEU A 118 4.65 -0.99 -1.42
N LEU A 119 3.91 0.10 -1.26
CA LEU A 119 3.04 0.36 -0.12
C LEU A 119 1.59 0.42 -0.59
N MET A 120 0.72 -0.44 -0.06
CA MET A 120 -0.73 -0.26 -0.18
C MET A 120 -1.26 0.28 1.13
N VAL A 121 -1.96 1.41 1.05
CA VAL A 121 -2.61 2.09 2.18
C VAL A 121 -4.10 1.82 2.10
N GLY A 122 -4.76 1.66 3.24
CA GLY A 122 -6.18 1.41 3.38
C GLY A 122 -7.06 2.55 2.87
N GLY A 123 -8.34 2.36 3.00
CA GLY A 123 -9.37 3.28 2.54
C GLY A 123 -10.56 2.54 1.94
N TYR A 124 -11.57 3.28 1.52
CA TYR A 124 -12.80 2.73 0.96
C TYR A 124 -12.60 2.00 -0.36
N LEU A 125 -11.58 2.39 -1.14
CA LEU A 125 -11.22 1.77 -2.41
C LEU A 125 -9.83 1.15 -2.41
N SER A 126 -9.38 0.65 -1.26
CA SER A 126 -8.17 -0.16 -1.11
C SER A 126 -8.52 -1.62 -0.77
N PHE A 127 -7.63 -2.54 -1.02
CA PHE A 127 -7.77 -3.98 -0.77
C PHE A 127 -9.03 -4.58 -1.39
N SER A 128 -10.05 -4.96 -0.61
CA SER A 128 -11.38 -5.33 -1.13
C SER A 128 -12.31 -4.11 -1.17
N GLY A 129 -12.27 -3.30 -0.15
CA GLY A 129 -12.95 -2.01 -0.02
C GLY A 129 -14.45 -2.14 0.17
N ILE A 130 -15.12 -0.98 0.06
CA ILE A 130 -16.57 -0.86 0.19
C ILE A 130 -17.26 -1.79 -0.81
N GLU A 131 -18.15 -2.66 -0.32
CA GLU A 131 -18.89 -3.63 -1.13
C GLU A 131 -17.99 -4.52 -2.03
N GLY A 132 -16.70 -4.66 -1.70
CA GLY A 132 -15.72 -5.38 -2.52
C GLY A 132 -15.31 -4.69 -3.82
N LYS A 133 -15.59 -3.38 -3.96
CA LYS A 133 -15.41 -2.61 -5.20
C LYS A 133 -13.95 -2.32 -5.55
N ALA A 134 -13.05 -2.27 -4.56
CA ALA A 134 -11.62 -2.03 -4.82
C ALA A 134 -10.97 -3.16 -5.63
N GLY A 135 -11.36 -4.41 -5.40
CA GLY A 135 -11.13 -5.53 -6.29
C GLY A 135 -9.69 -6.09 -6.33
N TYR A 136 -8.78 -5.65 -5.48
CA TYR A 136 -7.37 -6.10 -5.51
C TYR A 136 -7.17 -7.57 -5.19
N GLY A 137 -8.08 -8.21 -4.44
CA GLY A 137 -8.03 -9.64 -4.17
C GLY A 137 -8.09 -10.54 -5.41
N ARG A 138 -8.53 -9.99 -6.56
CA ARG A 138 -8.58 -10.66 -7.86
C ARG A 138 -7.53 -10.16 -8.84
N SER A 139 -6.66 -9.27 -8.41
CA SER A 139 -5.57 -8.73 -9.22
C SER A 139 -4.24 -9.42 -8.91
N CYS A 140 -3.26 -9.24 -9.78
CA CYS A 140 -1.90 -9.75 -9.57
C CYS A 140 -1.22 -9.15 -8.33
N LEU A 141 -1.65 -7.98 -7.83
CA LEU A 141 -1.11 -7.40 -6.60
C LEU A 141 -1.46 -8.20 -5.34
N ALA A 142 -2.51 -9.04 -5.36
CA ALA A 142 -2.79 -9.96 -4.26
C ALA A 142 -1.61 -10.91 -3.97
N GLU A 143 -0.80 -11.24 -4.97
CA GLU A 143 0.40 -12.08 -4.80
C GLU A 143 1.57 -11.30 -4.19
N VAL A 144 1.64 -9.99 -4.42
CA VAL A 144 2.73 -9.12 -4.00
C VAL A 144 2.56 -8.67 -2.54
N LEU A 145 1.34 -8.39 -2.13
CA LEU A 145 1.05 -7.81 -0.81
C LEU A 145 1.32 -8.81 0.34
N PRO A 146 1.79 -8.33 1.50
CA PRO A 146 2.11 -9.16 2.66
C PRO A 146 0.85 -9.62 3.42
N VAL A 147 -0.33 -9.39 2.84
CA VAL A 147 -1.63 -9.70 3.42
C VAL A 147 -2.50 -10.47 2.45
N THR A 148 -3.40 -11.26 2.99
CA THR A 148 -4.51 -11.88 2.26
C THR A 148 -5.70 -10.95 2.30
N ILE A 149 -6.20 -10.60 1.13
CA ILE A 149 -7.37 -9.74 0.94
C ILE A 149 -8.62 -10.61 0.95
N ARG A 150 -9.60 -10.26 1.76
CA ARG A 150 -10.88 -10.97 1.85
C ARG A 150 -11.78 -10.64 0.64
N SER A 151 -12.74 -11.49 0.37
CA SER A 151 -13.82 -11.19 -0.57
C SER A 151 -14.93 -10.37 0.11
N GLY A 152 -15.61 -9.53 -0.64
CA GLY A 152 -16.70 -8.69 -0.15
C GLY A 152 -16.22 -7.41 0.53
N ASP A 153 -17.10 -6.78 1.29
CA ASP A 153 -16.78 -5.56 2.05
C ASP A 153 -15.81 -5.90 3.20
N ASP A 154 -14.66 -5.28 3.23
CA ASP A 154 -13.63 -5.53 4.24
C ASP A 154 -13.43 -4.35 5.21
N ARG A 155 -14.30 -3.34 5.15
CA ARG A 155 -14.23 -2.20 6.07
C ARG A 155 -14.61 -2.59 7.49
N VAL A 156 -13.87 -2.04 8.45
CA VAL A 156 -14.17 -2.13 9.89
C VAL A 156 -14.29 -0.72 10.42
N GLU A 157 -15.52 -0.23 10.51
CA GLU A 157 -15.81 1.09 11.07
C GLU A 157 -15.71 1.05 12.60
N ARG A 158 -14.99 2.02 13.17
CA ARG A 158 -14.77 2.16 14.63
C ARG A 158 -15.02 3.59 15.07
N PRO A 159 -16.27 4.07 15.09
CA PRO A 159 -16.58 5.45 15.48
C PRO A 159 -16.16 5.80 16.91
N GLY A 160 -16.06 4.81 17.80
CA GLY A 160 -15.49 4.98 19.14
C GLY A 160 -13.96 4.95 19.21
N GLY A 161 -13.30 4.77 18.07
CA GLY A 161 -11.85 4.64 17.97
C GLY A 161 -11.33 3.23 18.28
N VAL A 162 -10.26 2.85 17.60
CA VAL A 162 -9.45 1.67 17.90
C VAL A 162 -7.99 2.10 18.04
N VAL A 163 -7.34 1.68 19.12
CA VAL A 163 -5.95 2.06 19.43
C VAL A 163 -5.02 1.01 18.87
N PRO A 164 -4.18 1.35 17.87
CA PRO A 164 -3.16 0.46 17.35
C PRO A 164 -2.13 0.08 18.41
N GLN A 165 -1.64 -1.16 18.33
CA GLN A 165 -0.60 -1.69 19.21
C GLN A 165 0.56 -2.27 18.40
N VAL A 166 1.77 -1.87 18.74
CA VAL A 166 3.00 -2.47 18.19
C VAL A 166 3.17 -3.87 18.74
N VAL A 167 3.39 -4.85 17.86
CA VAL A 167 3.55 -6.26 18.24
C VAL A 167 4.94 -6.82 17.92
N ASP A 168 5.72 -6.13 17.10
CA ASP A 168 7.13 -6.45 16.84
C ASP A 168 8.00 -5.20 17.09
N PRO A 169 8.30 -4.87 18.36
CA PRO A 169 8.98 -3.62 18.72
C PRO A 169 10.46 -3.56 18.31
N VAL A 170 11.04 -4.67 17.84
CA VAL A 170 12.45 -4.71 17.41
C VAL A 170 12.62 -4.42 15.92
N HIS A 171 11.56 -4.48 15.15
CA HIS A 171 11.61 -4.20 13.72
C HIS A 171 11.93 -2.72 13.46
N GLN A 172 12.89 -2.44 12.55
CA GLN A 172 13.43 -1.10 12.30
C GLN A 172 12.39 -0.01 12.00
N ILE A 173 11.22 -0.36 11.45
CA ILE A 173 10.14 0.60 11.17
C ILE A 173 9.57 1.16 12.47
N VAL A 174 9.34 0.31 13.47
CA VAL A 174 8.64 0.67 14.71
C VAL A 174 9.55 0.73 15.94
N ALA A 175 10.83 0.37 15.82
CA ALA A 175 11.77 0.38 16.91
C ALA A 175 11.87 1.77 17.55
N GLY A 176 11.69 1.83 18.88
CA GLY A 176 11.69 3.06 19.66
C GLY A 176 10.45 3.94 19.50
N MET A 177 9.43 3.51 18.77
CA MET A 177 8.13 4.16 18.76
C MET A 177 7.31 3.75 19.99
N PRO A 178 6.32 4.57 20.42
CA PRO A 178 5.37 4.16 21.46
C PRO A 178 4.70 2.83 21.10
N SER A 179 4.48 1.98 22.09
CA SER A 179 3.82 0.68 21.90
C SER A 179 2.34 0.80 21.52
N ARG A 180 1.73 1.95 21.79
CA ARG A 180 0.34 2.30 21.43
C ARG A 180 0.35 3.62 20.67
N TRP A 181 -0.39 3.65 19.56
CA TRP A 181 -0.52 4.85 18.74
C TRP A 181 -1.85 5.55 18.99
N PRO A 182 -2.02 6.80 18.57
CA PRO A 182 -3.32 7.46 18.58
C PRO A 182 -4.38 6.62 17.85
N TYR A 183 -5.62 6.71 18.28
CA TYR A 183 -6.71 5.91 17.75
C TYR A 183 -6.97 6.17 16.27
N LEU A 184 -7.47 5.14 15.59
CA LEU A 184 -8.01 5.20 14.23
C LEU A 184 -9.53 5.00 14.28
N LEU A 185 -10.25 5.48 13.27
CA LEU A 185 -11.71 5.41 13.17
C LEU A 185 -12.20 4.24 12.31
N GLY A 186 -11.27 3.56 11.64
CA GLY A 186 -11.56 2.39 10.82
C GLY A 186 -10.31 1.80 10.19
N TYR A 187 -10.48 0.65 9.55
CA TYR A 187 -9.44 -0.04 8.81
C TYR A 187 -10.02 -1.14 7.90
N ASN A 188 -9.24 -1.62 6.93
CA ASN A 188 -9.60 -2.81 6.13
C ASN A 188 -9.25 -4.09 6.89
N HIS A 189 -10.19 -5.03 6.96
CA HIS A 189 -10.01 -6.32 7.62
C HIS A 189 -9.17 -7.26 6.76
N LEU A 190 -7.93 -7.41 7.13
CA LEU A 190 -6.92 -8.20 6.43
C LEU A 190 -6.46 -9.39 7.30
N SER A 191 -5.77 -10.33 6.67
CA SER A 191 -5.02 -11.38 7.36
C SER A 191 -3.58 -11.37 6.88
N ALA A 192 -2.62 -11.58 7.77
CA ALA A 192 -1.22 -11.68 7.37
C ALA A 192 -0.99 -12.94 6.52
N ARG A 193 -0.19 -12.84 5.46
CA ARG A 193 0.25 -14.00 4.69
C ARG A 193 1.33 -14.78 5.44
N PRO A 194 1.48 -16.08 5.20
CA PRO A 194 2.62 -16.84 5.69
C PRO A 194 3.94 -16.18 5.26
N GLY A 195 4.86 -16.00 6.20
CA GLY A 195 6.15 -15.32 5.96
C GLY A 195 6.12 -13.79 6.02
N ALA A 196 4.96 -13.16 6.16
CA ALA A 196 4.87 -11.72 6.42
C ALA A 196 5.09 -11.42 7.91
N SER A 197 5.74 -10.27 8.19
CA SER A 197 5.88 -9.73 9.55
C SER A 197 4.77 -8.73 9.82
N VAL A 198 4.04 -8.92 10.93
CA VAL A 198 3.04 -7.95 11.42
C VAL A 198 3.70 -7.08 12.46
N LEU A 199 3.75 -5.77 12.24
CA LEU A 199 4.43 -4.80 13.11
C LEU A 199 3.48 -4.10 14.07
N ALA A 200 2.23 -3.87 13.64
CA ALA A 200 1.19 -3.27 14.46
C ALA A 200 -0.18 -3.92 14.16
N ARG A 201 -1.08 -3.90 15.13
CA ARG A 201 -2.44 -4.47 15.05
C ARG A 201 -3.50 -3.52 15.59
N CYS A 202 -4.72 -3.66 15.03
CA CYS A 202 -5.97 -3.18 15.61
C CYS A 202 -6.72 -4.39 16.19
N GLY A 203 -6.66 -4.58 17.49
CA GLY A 203 -7.14 -5.83 18.09
C GLY A 203 -6.32 -7.03 17.63
N ILE A 204 -6.96 -7.98 16.92
CA ILE A 204 -6.29 -9.16 16.36
C ILE A 204 -5.86 -8.95 14.91
N ASP A 205 -6.40 -7.93 14.24
CA ASP A 205 -6.21 -7.69 12.82
C ASP A 205 -4.90 -6.94 12.54
N PRO A 206 -4.12 -7.33 11.52
CA PRO A 206 -2.91 -6.59 11.14
C PRO A 206 -3.27 -5.18 10.64
N LEU A 207 -2.64 -4.16 11.25
CA LEU A 207 -2.68 -2.79 10.77
C LEU A 207 -1.50 -2.50 9.84
N LEU A 208 -0.29 -2.84 10.28
CA LEU A 208 0.93 -2.70 9.48
C LEU A 208 1.58 -4.07 9.33
N ALA A 209 1.62 -4.57 8.11
CA ALA A 209 2.29 -5.80 7.74
C ALA A 209 3.32 -5.52 6.64
N VAL A 210 4.44 -6.24 6.68
CA VAL A 210 5.54 -6.10 5.72
C VAL A 210 6.02 -7.46 5.23
N GLY A 211 6.58 -7.50 4.02
CA GLY A 211 7.08 -8.71 3.39
C GLY A 211 8.01 -8.42 2.22
N ALA A 212 8.45 -9.49 1.56
CA ALA A 212 9.26 -9.42 0.35
C ALA A 212 8.52 -10.07 -0.82
N TYR A 213 8.79 -9.55 -2.04
CA TYR A 213 8.33 -10.16 -3.27
C TYR A 213 9.41 -9.99 -4.35
N GLY A 214 9.91 -11.12 -4.90
CA GLY A 214 11.06 -11.08 -5.79
C GLY A 214 12.28 -10.46 -5.11
N GLN A 215 12.86 -9.42 -5.71
CA GLN A 215 13.99 -8.67 -5.15
C GLN A 215 13.55 -7.44 -4.35
N GLY A 216 12.26 -7.12 -4.35
CA GLY A 216 11.70 -5.94 -3.69
C GLY A 216 10.98 -6.26 -2.39
N ARG A 217 10.42 -5.21 -1.79
CA ARG A 217 9.71 -5.25 -0.53
C ARG A 217 8.30 -4.69 -0.67
N CYS A 218 7.40 -5.17 0.15
CA CYS A 218 6.02 -4.73 0.15
C CYS A 218 5.52 -4.48 1.58
N ALA A 219 4.65 -3.51 1.71
CA ALA A 219 3.97 -3.17 2.96
C ALA A 219 2.47 -2.97 2.71
N ALA A 220 1.67 -3.30 3.71
CA ALA A 220 0.26 -2.98 3.79
C ALA A 220 0.00 -2.22 5.09
N PHE A 221 -0.57 -1.04 4.99
CA PHE A 221 -1.10 -0.27 6.11
C PHE A 221 -2.62 -0.25 5.97
N ALA A 222 -3.33 -0.92 6.87
CA ALA A 222 -4.74 -1.24 6.69
C ALA A 222 -5.71 -0.08 6.98
N SER A 223 -5.23 1.12 7.32
CA SER A 223 -6.05 2.32 7.53
C SER A 223 -5.63 3.44 6.59
N ASP A 224 -6.29 4.60 6.66
CA ASP A 224 -6.01 5.73 5.79
C ASP A 224 -4.70 6.44 6.17
N LEU A 225 -4.09 7.09 5.18
CA LEU A 225 -2.97 8.02 5.41
C LEU A 225 -3.44 9.46 5.69
N GLY A 226 -4.69 9.76 5.40
CA GLY A 226 -5.32 11.06 5.52
C GLY A 226 -6.59 11.04 6.37
N PRO A 227 -7.32 12.17 6.45
CA PRO A 227 -8.58 12.26 7.17
C PRO A 227 -9.60 11.25 6.65
N HIS A 228 -10.47 10.82 7.50
CA HIS A 228 -11.52 9.84 7.49
C HIS A 228 -11.21 8.76 8.54
N TRP A 229 -10.49 7.67 8.25
CA TRP A 229 -10.09 6.70 9.29
C TRP A 229 -8.86 7.14 10.10
N ALA A 230 -7.95 7.90 9.50
CA ALA A 230 -6.90 8.54 10.27
C ALA A 230 -7.50 9.69 11.11
N SER A 231 -7.58 9.49 12.43
CA SER A 231 -8.12 10.50 13.33
C SER A 231 -7.26 11.77 13.35
N ALA A 232 -7.85 12.87 13.79
CA ALA A 232 -7.12 14.11 13.97
C ALA A 232 -5.93 13.96 14.94
N ASP A 233 -6.04 13.08 15.93
CA ASP A 233 -4.96 12.80 16.88
C ASP A 233 -3.83 11.99 16.21
N PHE A 234 -4.16 11.01 15.36
CA PHE A 234 -3.17 10.28 14.58
C PHE A 234 -2.46 11.20 13.58
N MET A 235 -3.20 12.06 12.90
CA MET A 235 -2.66 13.02 11.95
C MET A 235 -1.71 14.05 12.59
N ARG A 236 -2.00 14.48 13.83
CA ARG A 236 -1.16 15.43 14.60
C ARG A 236 -0.09 14.78 15.46
N TRP A 237 -0.02 13.45 15.45
CA TRP A 237 0.94 12.71 16.26
C TRP A 237 2.38 13.03 15.85
N GLU A 238 3.24 13.30 16.83
CA GLU A 238 4.64 13.67 16.60
C GLU A 238 5.44 12.63 15.79
N HIS A 239 5.01 11.36 15.83
CA HIS A 239 5.65 10.29 15.05
C HIS A 239 4.98 10.03 13.69
N TYR A 240 3.92 10.76 13.30
CA TYR A 240 3.21 10.55 12.02
C TYR A 240 4.18 10.56 10.83
N GLY A 241 4.95 11.65 10.68
CA GLY A 241 5.93 11.77 9.59
C GLY A 241 7.03 10.71 9.66
N SER A 242 7.57 10.47 10.88
CA SER A 242 8.64 9.48 11.07
C SER A 242 8.17 8.03 10.83
N LEU A 243 6.91 7.69 11.07
CA LEU A 243 6.36 6.38 10.74
C LEU A 243 6.40 6.14 9.23
N TRP A 244 5.89 7.07 8.45
CA TRP A 244 5.90 6.98 6.99
C TRP A 244 7.33 6.99 6.41
N ASP A 245 8.20 7.87 6.90
CA ASP A 245 9.61 7.90 6.50
C ASP A 245 10.30 6.55 6.73
N ARG A 246 10.08 5.91 7.88
CA ARG A 246 10.67 4.61 8.20
C ARG A 246 10.11 3.48 7.33
N ILE A 247 8.80 3.49 7.04
CA ILE A 247 8.19 2.53 6.10
C ILE A 247 8.84 2.67 4.73
N LEU A 248 8.95 3.89 4.21
CA LEU A 248 9.53 4.15 2.90
C LEU A 248 11.02 3.82 2.84
N ASN A 249 11.80 4.20 3.86
CA ASN A 249 13.22 3.85 3.97
C ASN A 249 13.43 2.32 4.01
N TRP A 250 12.53 1.58 4.65
CA TRP A 250 12.58 0.12 4.66
C TRP A 250 12.24 -0.46 3.28
N LEU A 251 11.26 0.09 2.60
CA LEU A 251 10.80 -0.38 1.28
C LEU A 251 11.83 -0.18 0.16
N VAL A 252 12.64 0.89 0.21
CA VAL A 252 13.67 1.16 -0.81
C VAL A 252 14.91 0.27 -0.67
N GLN A 253 15.07 -0.45 0.45
CA GLN A 253 16.16 -1.41 0.62
C GLN A 253 15.87 -2.69 -0.16
N ALA A 254 16.85 -3.24 -0.86
CA ALA A 254 16.69 -4.53 -1.53
C ALA A 254 16.28 -5.63 -0.53
N ALA A 255 15.41 -6.53 -0.93
CA ALA A 255 15.06 -7.69 -0.13
C ALA A 255 16.30 -8.56 0.06
N THR A 256 16.59 -8.95 1.30
CA THR A 256 17.60 -9.97 1.56
C THR A 256 16.99 -11.32 1.19
N ILE A 257 17.46 -11.93 0.11
CA ILE A 257 17.05 -13.28 -0.28
C ILE A 257 17.71 -14.22 0.73
N VAL A 258 16.96 -14.72 1.70
CA VAL A 258 17.37 -15.88 2.49
C VAL A 258 17.21 -17.09 1.56
N ALA A 259 18.33 -17.64 1.09
CA ALA A 259 18.31 -18.89 0.35
C ALA A 259 17.59 -19.96 1.20
N PRO A 260 16.69 -20.78 0.62
CA PRO A 260 16.08 -21.89 1.35
C PRO A 260 17.21 -22.75 1.90
N GLY A 261 17.18 -23.01 3.22
CA GLY A 261 18.20 -23.74 3.93
C GLY A 261 18.49 -25.06 3.22
N SER A 262 19.77 -25.30 2.91
CA SER A 262 20.24 -26.61 2.52
C SER A 262 20.06 -27.55 3.71
N ASP A 263 18.94 -28.29 3.72
CA ASP A 263 18.78 -29.42 4.61
C ASP A 263 19.95 -30.37 4.36
N GLY A 264 20.76 -30.54 5.40
CA GLY A 264 21.89 -31.45 5.38
C GLY A 264 21.43 -32.90 5.13
N SER A 265 21.39 -33.30 3.88
CA SER A 265 21.35 -34.71 3.55
C SER A 265 22.76 -35.27 3.76
N THR A 266 22.95 -35.94 4.89
CA THR A 266 24.08 -36.80 5.18
C THR A 266 24.11 -37.89 4.11
N VAL A 267 25.09 -37.81 3.20
CA VAL A 267 25.39 -38.88 2.25
C VAL A 267 25.99 -40.02 3.04
N LEU A 268 25.22 -41.08 3.22
CA LEU A 268 25.75 -42.39 3.65
C LEU A 268 26.68 -42.94 2.55
N LYS A 269 27.95 -43.10 2.87
CA LYS A 269 28.90 -43.82 2.00
C LYS A 269 28.49 -45.29 1.94
N PRO A 270 28.49 -45.95 0.76
CA PRO A 270 28.32 -47.38 0.68
C PRO A 270 29.56 -48.09 1.24
N GLY A 271 29.31 -49.08 2.11
CA GLY A 271 30.34 -49.93 2.71
C GLY A 271 31.12 -50.70 1.68
N GLN A 272 32.43 -50.83 1.89
CA GLN A 272 33.28 -51.86 1.27
C GLN A 272 32.95 -53.17 1.94
N GLU A 273 32.55 -54.18 1.14
CA GLU A 273 32.60 -55.59 1.51
C GLU A 273 34.00 -56.13 1.20
N ASP A 274 34.59 -56.76 2.23
CA ASP A 274 35.57 -57.82 2.09
C ASP A 274 34.87 -59.19 2.29
#